data_bdbcf194e9094f785ca12ed60e3c2261
#
_entry.id   bdbcf194e9094f785ca12ed60e3c2261
#
_cell.length_a   1.000
_cell.length_b   1.000
_cell.length_c   1.000
_cell.angle_alpha   90.00
_cell.angle_beta   90.00
_cell.angle_gamma   90.00
#
_symmetry.space_group_name_H-M   'P 1'
#
loop_
_entity.id
_entity.type
_entity.pdbx_description
1 polymer ?
#
loop_
_entity_poly.entity_id
_entity_poly.type
_entity_poly.pdbx_seq_one_letter_code
_entity_poly.pdbx_strand_id
1 'polypeptide(L)'
;QEVRRQFKDIPGIMEGTGKPEYDKCVAISTQASLKEMMLPGVLTIGFPLLIAFVPMIFGMDNLAIAEMLGGYMAGVTVSGVLWAIFQNNAGGAWDNAKKSFEAGVEINGEMTYKGSDAHKAAVTGDTVGDPFKDTSGPSMNILIKLTCLIGLVIAPILGGHSLDSDHASADHEIKKEVIIE
;
A
#
# COMPACT_ATOMS: atom_id res chain seq x y z
N GLN A 1 19.76 9.78 14.31
CA GLN A 1 20.58 9.83 15.55
C GLN A 1 21.78 8.91 15.44
N GLU A 2 21.63 7.63 15.03
CA GLU A 2 22.71 6.66 14.95
C GLU A 2 23.86 7.11 14.01
N VAL A 3 23.56 7.62 12.83
CA VAL A 3 24.58 8.16 11.91
C VAL A 3 25.37 9.30 12.56
N ARG A 4 24.68 10.22 13.26
CA ARG A 4 25.36 11.30 14.00
C ARG A 4 26.24 10.78 15.13
N ARG A 5 25.83 9.70 15.80
CA ARG A 5 26.65 9.03 16.81
C ARG A 5 27.91 8.49 16.18
N GLN A 6 27.80 7.78 15.06
CA GLN A 6 28.96 7.19 14.37
C GLN A 6 29.95 8.25 13.91
N PHE A 7 29.50 9.38 13.37
CA PHE A 7 30.39 10.48 13.02
C PHE A 7 31.13 11.08 14.22
N LYS A 8 30.56 11.02 15.39
CA LYS A 8 31.16 11.52 16.61
C LYS A 8 32.11 10.52 17.27
N ASP A 9 31.71 9.23 17.30
CA ASP A 9 32.35 8.20 18.12
C ASP A 9 33.38 7.37 17.32
N ILE A 10 33.27 7.31 16.00
CA ILE A 10 34.20 6.53 15.16
C ILE A 10 35.12 7.49 14.43
N PRO A 11 36.42 7.52 14.79
CA PRO A 11 37.38 8.38 14.11
C PRO A 11 37.62 7.92 12.69
N GLY A 12 37.85 8.87 11.77
CA GLY A 12 38.23 8.60 10.39
C GLY A 12 37.07 8.28 9.42
N ILE A 13 35.79 8.34 9.86
CA ILE A 13 34.66 8.17 8.94
C ILE A 13 34.62 9.28 7.89
N MET A 14 34.87 10.54 8.26
CA MET A 14 34.86 11.67 7.33
C MET A 14 36.02 11.61 6.32
N GLU A 15 37.15 11.07 6.72
CA GLU A 15 38.32 10.87 5.89
C GLU A 15 38.28 9.57 5.08
N GLY A 16 37.24 8.75 5.28
CA GLY A 16 37.10 7.46 4.59
C GLY A 16 38.03 6.35 5.08
N THR A 17 38.71 6.55 6.21
CA THR A 17 39.61 5.57 6.83
C THR A 17 38.90 4.74 7.90
N GLY A 18 37.86 5.30 8.56
CA GLY A 18 37.02 4.62 9.52
C GLY A 18 35.89 3.81 8.86
N LYS A 19 35.66 2.59 9.34
CA LYS A 19 34.57 1.75 8.80
C LYS A 19 33.26 2.03 9.55
N PRO A 20 32.19 2.49 8.86
CA PRO A 20 30.88 2.70 9.47
C PRO A 20 30.22 1.39 9.92
N GLU A 21 29.42 1.45 10.98
CA GLU A 21 28.60 0.34 11.48
C GLU A 21 27.28 0.27 10.69
N TYR A 22 27.31 -0.18 9.44
CA TYR A 22 26.14 -0.28 8.57
C TYR A 22 25.05 -1.18 9.16
N ASP A 23 25.46 -2.29 9.77
CA ASP A 23 24.54 -3.29 10.35
C ASP A 23 23.61 -2.67 11.38
N LYS A 24 24.10 -1.76 12.22
CA LYS A 24 23.27 -1.03 13.18
C LYS A 24 22.26 -0.11 12.51
N CYS A 25 22.69 0.61 11.46
CA CYS A 25 21.77 1.48 10.73
C CYS A 25 20.66 0.68 10.05
N VAL A 26 21.01 -0.45 9.41
CA VAL A 26 20.04 -1.35 8.78
C VAL A 26 19.09 -1.95 9.80
N ALA A 27 19.59 -2.44 10.93
CA ALA A 27 18.79 -3.03 11.99
C ALA A 27 17.76 -2.03 12.55
N ILE A 28 18.19 -0.79 12.85
CA ILE A 28 17.30 0.28 13.34
C ILE A 28 16.23 0.61 12.31
N SER A 29 16.60 0.77 11.03
CA SER A 29 15.67 1.07 9.95
C SER A 29 14.64 -0.04 9.75
N THR A 30 15.09 -1.30 9.71
CA THR A 30 14.23 -2.47 9.56
C THR A 30 13.25 -2.61 10.71
N GLN A 31 13.73 -2.46 11.96
CA GLN A 31 12.88 -2.55 13.14
C GLN A 31 11.82 -1.44 13.17
N ALA A 32 12.19 -0.21 12.81
CA ALA A 32 11.26 0.90 12.71
C ALA A 32 10.21 0.65 11.62
N SER A 33 10.63 0.20 10.44
CA SER A 33 9.73 -0.12 9.32
C SER A 33 8.71 -1.19 9.68
N LEU A 34 9.15 -2.28 10.31
CA LEU A 34 8.25 -3.35 10.77
C LEU A 34 7.22 -2.84 11.78
N LYS A 35 7.65 -2.01 12.73
CA LYS A 35 6.75 -1.44 13.73
C LYS A 35 5.70 -0.51 13.11
N GLU A 36 6.11 0.37 12.20
CA GLU A 36 5.21 1.32 11.53
C GLU A 36 4.23 0.62 10.57
N MET A 37 4.60 -0.54 10.00
CA MET A 37 3.73 -1.33 9.12
C MET A 37 2.67 -2.17 9.87
N MET A 38 2.78 -2.33 11.18
CA MET A 38 1.80 -3.12 11.96
C MET A 38 0.40 -2.51 11.91
N LEU A 39 0.27 -1.22 12.15
CA LEU A 39 -1.04 -0.55 12.19
C LEU A 39 -1.75 -0.58 10.83
N PRO A 40 -1.14 -0.17 9.70
CA PRO A 40 -1.74 -0.33 8.38
C PRO A 40 -2.12 -1.78 8.06
N GLY A 41 -1.27 -2.75 8.41
CA GLY A 41 -1.53 -4.17 8.19
C GLY A 41 -2.77 -4.66 8.95
N VAL A 42 -2.87 -4.34 10.24
CA VAL A 42 -4.04 -4.69 11.07
C VAL A 42 -5.32 -4.05 10.55
N LEU A 43 -5.28 -2.79 10.12
CA LEU A 43 -6.45 -2.12 9.55
C LEU A 43 -6.88 -2.75 8.23
N THR A 44 -5.93 -3.07 7.35
CA THR A 44 -6.20 -3.67 6.04
C THR A 44 -6.87 -5.04 6.15
N ILE A 45 -6.48 -5.85 7.13
CA ILE A 45 -7.06 -7.15 7.40
C ILE A 45 -8.35 -7.00 8.23
N GLY A 46 -8.32 -6.15 9.24
CA GLY A 46 -9.39 -5.99 10.21
C GLY A 46 -10.68 -5.44 9.61
N PHE A 47 -10.62 -4.43 8.75
CA PHE A 47 -11.83 -3.84 8.18
C PHE A 47 -12.67 -4.82 7.35
N PRO A 48 -12.13 -5.59 6.39
CA PRO A 48 -12.92 -6.60 5.68
C PRO A 48 -13.53 -7.64 6.63
N LEU A 49 -12.77 -8.07 7.65
CA LEU A 49 -13.28 -9.02 8.65
C LEU A 49 -14.42 -8.42 9.47
N LEU A 50 -14.29 -7.17 9.91
CA LEU A 50 -15.36 -6.48 10.64
C LEU A 50 -16.62 -6.32 9.78
N ILE A 51 -16.49 -5.95 8.50
CA ILE A 51 -17.61 -5.81 7.57
C ILE A 51 -18.32 -7.15 7.34
N ALA A 52 -17.56 -8.26 7.30
CA ALA A 52 -18.15 -9.57 7.10
C ALA A 52 -18.78 -10.15 8.38
N PHE A 53 -18.07 -10.15 9.49
CA PHE A 53 -18.46 -10.92 10.67
C PHE A 53 -19.35 -10.15 11.65
N VAL A 54 -19.20 -8.83 11.77
CA VAL A 54 -20.04 -8.06 12.71
C VAL A 54 -21.52 -8.10 12.31
N PRO A 55 -21.91 -7.79 11.05
CA PRO A 55 -23.31 -7.91 10.64
C PRO A 55 -23.84 -9.34 10.72
N MET A 56 -23.00 -10.35 10.46
CA MET A 56 -23.37 -11.77 10.60
C MET A 56 -23.77 -12.11 12.05
N ILE A 57 -23.08 -11.59 13.06
CA ILE A 57 -23.42 -11.78 14.48
C ILE A 57 -24.78 -11.17 14.80
N PHE A 58 -25.17 -10.07 14.15
CA PHE A 58 -26.47 -9.43 14.29
C PHE A 58 -27.57 -10.06 13.44
N GLY A 59 -27.30 -11.16 12.74
CA GLY A 59 -28.28 -11.90 11.95
C GLY A 59 -28.63 -11.26 10.60
N MET A 60 -27.75 -10.42 10.06
CA MET A 60 -27.91 -9.86 8.72
C MET A 60 -27.77 -10.96 7.65
N ASP A 61 -28.53 -10.83 6.57
CA ASP A 61 -28.49 -11.76 5.44
C ASP A 61 -27.11 -11.79 4.75
N ASN A 62 -26.66 -12.98 4.37
CA ASN A 62 -25.35 -13.18 3.75
C ASN A 62 -25.19 -12.42 2.44
N LEU A 63 -26.27 -12.27 1.65
CA LEU A 63 -26.24 -11.50 0.41
C LEU A 63 -25.95 -10.01 0.68
N ALA A 64 -26.65 -9.43 1.67
CA ALA A 64 -26.42 -8.04 2.06
C ALA A 64 -24.98 -7.81 2.56
N ILE A 65 -24.43 -8.77 3.32
CA ILE A 65 -23.02 -8.73 3.77
C ILE A 65 -22.07 -8.80 2.59
N ALA A 66 -22.33 -9.68 1.61
CA ALA A 66 -21.53 -9.80 0.41
C ALA A 66 -21.56 -8.52 -0.44
N GLU A 67 -22.70 -7.86 -0.58
CA GLU A 67 -22.83 -6.58 -1.26
C GLU A 67 -22.05 -5.47 -0.54
N MET A 68 -22.12 -5.39 0.79
CA MET A 68 -21.34 -4.44 1.59
C MET A 68 -19.83 -4.67 1.43
N LEU A 69 -19.37 -5.92 1.50
CA LEU A 69 -17.97 -6.28 1.32
C LEU A 69 -17.49 -5.98 -0.11
N GLY A 70 -18.31 -6.30 -1.11
CA GLY A 70 -18.03 -5.99 -2.51
C GLY A 70 -17.90 -4.49 -2.77
N GLY A 71 -18.82 -3.69 -2.21
CA GLY A 71 -18.75 -2.23 -2.28
C GLY A 71 -17.50 -1.66 -1.61
N TYR A 72 -17.15 -2.16 -0.42
CA TYR A 72 -15.93 -1.80 0.27
C TYR A 72 -14.67 -2.11 -0.57
N MET A 73 -14.58 -3.33 -1.11
CA MET A 73 -13.44 -3.76 -1.94
C MET A 73 -13.31 -2.92 -3.22
N ALA A 74 -14.41 -2.62 -3.89
CA ALA A 74 -14.43 -1.74 -5.06
C ALA A 74 -13.92 -0.33 -4.69
N GLY A 75 -14.42 0.23 -3.59
CA GLY A 75 -14.00 1.54 -3.10
C GLY A 75 -12.51 1.61 -2.75
N VAL A 76 -12.02 0.62 -2.01
CA VAL A 76 -10.58 0.52 -1.66
C VAL A 76 -9.71 0.38 -2.90
N THR A 77 -10.15 -0.44 -3.86
CA THR A 77 -9.38 -0.65 -5.10
C THR A 77 -9.27 0.64 -5.91
N VAL A 78 -10.40 1.30 -6.18
CA VAL A 78 -10.41 2.54 -6.98
C VAL A 78 -9.64 3.66 -6.30
N SER A 79 -9.96 3.95 -5.03
CA SER A 79 -9.28 5.03 -4.30
C SER A 79 -7.80 4.74 -4.06
N GLY A 80 -7.46 3.49 -3.73
CA GLY A 80 -6.09 3.08 -3.49
C GLY A 80 -5.22 3.13 -4.74
N VAL A 81 -5.73 2.71 -5.91
CA VAL A 81 -5.02 2.82 -7.19
C VAL A 81 -4.78 4.28 -7.55
N LEU A 82 -5.80 5.14 -7.47
CA LEU A 82 -5.65 6.56 -7.76
C LEU A 82 -4.62 7.22 -6.82
N TRP A 83 -4.67 6.89 -5.54
CA TRP A 83 -3.73 7.40 -4.55
C TRP A 83 -2.30 6.93 -4.80
N ALA A 84 -2.11 5.64 -5.14
CA ALA A 84 -0.80 5.09 -5.47
C ALA A 84 -0.20 5.75 -6.73
N ILE A 85 -1.00 5.96 -7.78
CA ILE A 85 -0.58 6.67 -8.99
C ILE A 85 -0.17 8.11 -8.66
N PHE A 86 -0.99 8.82 -7.88
CA PHE A 86 -0.68 10.19 -7.45
C PHE A 86 0.66 10.25 -6.72
N GLN A 87 0.87 9.41 -5.71
CA GLN A 87 2.08 9.42 -4.91
C GLN A 87 3.34 9.10 -5.72
N ASN A 88 3.26 8.08 -6.59
CA ASN A 88 4.40 7.70 -7.43
C ASN A 88 4.74 8.81 -8.44
N ASN A 89 3.73 9.41 -9.07
CA ASN A 89 3.93 10.46 -10.06
C ASN A 89 4.42 11.76 -9.41
N ALA A 90 3.83 12.18 -8.29
CA ALA A 90 4.25 13.36 -7.57
C ALA A 90 5.68 13.21 -7.03
N GLY A 91 5.99 12.07 -6.40
CA GLY A 91 7.33 11.76 -5.90
C GLY A 91 8.36 11.71 -7.02
N GLY A 92 8.04 11.07 -8.14
CA GLY A 92 8.89 11.02 -9.32
C GLY A 92 9.12 12.40 -9.96
N ALA A 93 8.10 13.26 -9.97
CA ALA A 93 8.22 14.61 -10.50
C ALA A 93 9.20 15.47 -9.67
N TRP A 94 9.14 15.38 -8.35
CA TRP A 94 10.08 16.10 -7.47
C TRP A 94 11.52 15.60 -7.60
N ASP A 95 11.73 14.30 -7.68
CA ASP A 95 13.05 13.72 -7.92
C ASP A 95 13.61 14.15 -9.30
N ASN A 96 12.79 14.14 -10.33
CA ASN A 96 13.18 14.62 -11.65
C ASN A 96 13.50 16.13 -11.65
N ALA A 97 12.72 16.94 -10.94
CA ALA A 97 12.98 18.36 -10.78
C ALA A 97 14.36 18.61 -10.11
N LYS A 98 14.68 17.87 -9.04
CA LYS A 98 16.02 17.93 -8.42
C LYS A 98 17.12 17.55 -9.39
N LYS A 99 16.96 16.45 -10.11
CA LYS A 99 17.96 15.94 -11.07
C LYS A 99 18.17 16.86 -12.27
N SER A 100 17.15 17.59 -12.71
CA SER A 100 17.27 18.52 -13.84
C SER A 100 18.32 19.59 -13.60
N PHE A 101 18.55 20.03 -12.37
CA PHE A 101 19.59 20.99 -12.01
C PHE A 101 21.02 20.45 -12.16
N GLU A 102 21.21 19.15 -12.28
CA GLU A 102 22.54 18.58 -12.57
C GLU A 102 22.96 18.88 -14.02
N ALA A 103 22.00 18.87 -14.94
CA ALA A 103 22.22 19.27 -16.34
C ALA A 103 22.14 20.80 -16.54
N GLY A 104 21.52 21.52 -15.62
CA GLY A 104 21.22 22.93 -15.69
C GLY A 104 19.79 23.21 -16.22
N VAL A 105 19.12 24.12 -15.56
CA VAL A 105 17.77 24.58 -15.90
C VAL A 105 17.78 26.08 -16.13
N GLU A 106 17.23 26.53 -17.23
CA GLU A 106 17.02 27.96 -17.49
C GLU A 106 15.80 28.46 -16.70
N ILE A 107 16.02 29.42 -15.81
CA ILE A 107 14.98 30.07 -15.03
C ILE A 107 15.08 31.58 -15.28
N ASN A 108 14.04 32.17 -15.84
CA ASN A 108 13.96 33.59 -16.14
C ASN A 108 15.12 34.14 -17.02
N GLY A 109 15.63 33.30 -17.94
CA GLY A 109 16.73 33.68 -18.82
C GLY A 109 18.14 33.43 -18.24
N GLU A 110 18.24 32.89 -17.02
CA GLU A 110 19.52 32.52 -16.38
C GLU A 110 19.64 31.01 -16.22
N MET A 111 20.79 30.46 -16.60
CA MET A 111 21.09 29.05 -16.38
C MET A 111 21.39 28.78 -14.90
N THR A 112 20.58 27.91 -14.30
CA THR A 112 20.65 27.58 -12.88
C THR A 112 21.12 26.15 -12.71
N TYR A 113 22.13 25.94 -11.89
CA TYR A 113 22.79 24.65 -11.69
C TYR A 113 22.66 24.12 -10.25
N LYS A 114 23.20 22.95 -10.03
CA LYS A 114 23.33 22.31 -8.72
C LYS A 114 24.00 23.27 -7.71
N GLY A 115 23.41 23.37 -6.51
CA GLY A 115 23.88 24.27 -5.43
C GLY A 115 23.19 25.63 -5.37
N SER A 116 22.43 26.00 -6.40
CA SER A 116 21.60 27.22 -6.39
C SER A 116 20.43 27.13 -5.36
N ASP A 117 19.81 28.25 -5.06
CA ASP A 117 18.65 28.27 -4.14
C ASP A 117 17.44 27.54 -4.74
N ALA A 118 17.26 27.61 -6.06
CA ALA A 118 16.24 26.82 -6.76
C ALA A 118 16.49 25.31 -6.64
N HIS A 119 17.76 24.86 -6.78
CA HIS A 119 18.12 23.46 -6.54
C HIS A 119 17.87 23.05 -5.08
N LYS A 120 18.18 23.87 -4.09
CA LYS A 120 17.91 23.59 -2.67
C LYS A 120 16.40 23.43 -2.41
N ALA A 121 15.56 24.28 -3.04
CA ALA A 121 14.11 24.15 -2.98
C ALA A 121 13.62 22.82 -3.60
N ALA A 122 14.18 22.43 -4.75
CA ALA A 122 13.89 21.15 -5.38
C ALA A 122 14.29 19.94 -4.51
N VAL A 123 15.43 20.03 -3.82
CA VAL A 123 15.87 19.02 -2.83
C VAL A 123 14.89 18.92 -1.65
N THR A 124 14.36 20.05 -1.20
CA THR A 124 13.32 20.04 -0.14
C THR A 124 12.04 19.34 -0.62
N GLY A 125 11.61 19.62 -1.86
CA GLY A 125 10.49 18.93 -2.48
C GLY A 125 10.72 17.40 -2.61
N ASP A 126 11.90 17.00 -3.04
CA ASP A 126 12.29 15.59 -3.16
C ASP A 126 12.32 14.87 -1.79
N THR A 127 12.67 15.56 -0.71
CA THR A 127 12.60 15.01 0.65
C THR A 127 11.17 14.60 1.05
N VAL A 128 10.15 15.28 0.50
CA VAL A 128 8.73 14.89 0.64
C VAL A 128 8.37 13.84 -0.40
N GLY A 129 8.90 13.93 -1.61
CA GLY A 129 8.62 13.03 -2.72
C GLY A 129 9.17 11.62 -2.54
N ASP A 130 10.34 11.48 -1.93
CA ASP A 130 10.96 10.16 -1.69
C ASP A 130 10.06 9.20 -0.90
N PRO A 131 9.47 9.58 0.26
CA PRO A 131 8.51 8.74 0.95
C PRO A 131 7.28 8.37 0.09
N PHE A 132 6.84 9.23 -0.80
CA PHE A 132 5.71 8.97 -1.67
C PHE A 132 6.02 7.88 -2.70
N LYS A 133 7.13 8.01 -3.44
CA LYS A 133 7.47 7.07 -4.50
C LYS A 133 8.09 5.77 -3.98
N ASP A 134 8.90 5.84 -2.92
CA ASP A 134 9.73 4.72 -2.49
C ASP A 134 9.11 3.93 -1.31
N THR A 135 8.15 4.51 -0.60
CA THR A 135 7.53 3.87 0.58
C THR A 135 6.01 3.77 0.44
N SER A 136 5.31 4.88 0.44
CA SER A 136 3.85 4.92 0.54
C SER A 136 3.17 4.43 -0.74
N GLY A 137 3.64 4.85 -1.92
CA GLY A 137 3.10 4.39 -3.21
C GLY A 137 3.19 2.87 -3.38
N PRO A 138 4.38 2.26 -3.27
CA PRO A 138 4.53 0.81 -3.32
C PRO A 138 3.73 0.06 -2.24
N SER A 139 3.65 0.59 -1.01
CA SER A 139 2.87 0.00 0.08
C SER A 139 1.38 -0.07 -0.22
N MET A 140 0.81 0.96 -0.86
CA MET A 140 -0.60 0.97 -1.28
C MET A 140 -0.94 -0.20 -2.20
N ASN A 141 -0.05 -0.55 -3.13
CA ASN A 141 -0.23 -1.70 -4.01
C ASN A 141 -0.32 -3.03 -3.22
N ILE A 142 0.49 -3.18 -2.18
CA ILE A 142 0.45 -4.38 -1.32
C ILE A 142 -0.84 -4.40 -0.50
N LEU A 143 -1.25 -3.27 0.07
CA LEU A 143 -2.46 -3.16 0.89
C LEU A 143 -3.72 -3.47 0.08
N ILE A 144 -3.85 -2.97 -1.15
CA ILE A 144 -4.95 -3.29 -2.06
C ILE A 144 -5.02 -4.79 -2.33
N LYS A 145 -3.90 -5.41 -2.68
CA LYS A 145 -3.84 -6.85 -2.95
C LYS A 145 -4.22 -7.68 -1.72
N LEU A 146 -3.77 -7.28 -0.53
CA LEU A 146 -4.09 -7.97 0.71
C LEU A 146 -5.58 -7.87 1.03
N THR A 147 -6.20 -6.71 0.87
CA THR A 147 -7.64 -6.51 1.03
C THR A 147 -8.44 -7.41 0.07
N CYS A 148 -8.05 -7.44 -1.21
CA CYS A 148 -8.70 -8.28 -2.22
C CYS A 148 -8.55 -9.78 -1.89
N LEU A 149 -7.38 -10.20 -1.42
CA LEU A 149 -7.14 -11.60 -1.02
C LEU A 149 -8.03 -12.00 0.16
N ILE A 150 -8.19 -11.15 1.15
CA ILE A 150 -9.08 -11.40 2.31
C ILE A 150 -10.54 -11.52 1.85
N GLY A 151 -10.99 -10.62 0.97
CA GLY A 151 -12.32 -10.71 0.38
C GLY A 151 -12.57 -12.03 -0.36
N LEU A 152 -11.58 -12.48 -1.14
CA LEU A 152 -11.64 -13.77 -1.83
C LEU A 152 -11.74 -14.96 -0.87
N VAL A 153 -11.05 -14.92 0.27
CA VAL A 153 -11.10 -15.97 1.29
C VAL A 153 -12.45 -15.97 2.02
N ILE A 154 -13.08 -14.80 2.20
CA ILE A 154 -14.39 -14.68 2.88
C ILE A 154 -15.54 -15.05 1.94
N ALA A 155 -15.42 -14.82 0.64
CA ALA A 155 -16.51 -15.02 -0.34
C ALA A 155 -17.18 -16.41 -0.26
N PRO A 156 -16.47 -17.55 -0.16
CA PRO A 156 -17.10 -18.86 -0.01
C PRO A 156 -17.92 -19.01 1.27
N ILE A 157 -17.54 -18.33 2.35
CA ILE A 157 -18.25 -18.38 3.64
C ILE A 157 -19.61 -17.71 3.50
N LEU A 158 -19.69 -16.63 2.74
CA LEU A 158 -20.93 -15.88 2.49
C LEU A 158 -21.81 -16.57 1.43
N GLY A 159 -21.20 -17.22 0.43
CA GLY A 159 -21.90 -17.89 -0.68
C GLY A 159 -22.33 -19.33 -0.41
N GLY A 160 -21.86 -19.97 0.67
CA GLY A 160 -21.97 -21.42 0.88
C GLY A 160 -23.40 -21.98 1.10
N HIS A 161 -24.42 -21.13 1.22
CA HIS A 161 -25.82 -21.58 1.31
C HIS A 161 -26.62 -21.50 0.00
N SER A 162 -26.14 -20.75 -1.02
CA SER A 162 -26.88 -20.62 -2.29
C SER A 162 -26.59 -21.76 -3.29
N LEU A 163 -25.41 -22.35 -3.25
CA LEU A 163 -25.02 -23.39 -4.19
C LEU A 163 -25.70 -24.75 -3.88
N ASP A 164 -25.92 -25.08 -2.61
CA ASP A 164 -26.62 -26.31 -2.22
C ASP A 164 -28.12 -26.26 -2.50
N SER A 165 -28.76 -25.08 -2.43
CA SER A 165 -30.19 -24.94 -2.71
C SER A 165 -30.52 -25.01 -4.20
N ASP A 166 -29.65 -24.48 -5.06
CA ASP A 166 -29.87 -24.49 -6.52
C ASP A 166 -29.62 -25.89 -7.12
N HIS A 167 -28.61 -26.63 -6.63
CA HIS A 167 -28.41 -28.01 -7.04
C HIS A 167 -29.50 -28.95 -6.56
N ALA A 168 -30.04 -28.79 -5.35
CA ALA A 168 -31.14 -29.57 -4.84
C ALA A 168 -32.45 -29.31 -5.60
N SER A 169 -32.68 -28.07 -6.04
CA SER A 169 -33.84 -27.67 -6.86
C SER A 169 -33.77 -28.23 -8.28
N ALA A 170 -32.60 -28.15 -8.91
CA ALA A 170 -32.38 -28.70 -10.25
C ALA A 170 -32.50 -30.22 -10.29
N ASP A 171 -31.96 -30.95 -9.30
CA ASP A 171 -32.11 -32.40 -9.19
C ASP A 171 -33.57 -32.85 -8.94
N HIS A 172 -34.35 -31.99 -8.26
CA HIS A 172 -35.79 -32.27 -8.01
C HIS A 172 -36.63 -32.05 -9.27
N GLU A 173 -36.31 -31.08 -10.12
CA GLU A 173 -37.01 -30.86 -11.40
C GLU A 173 -36.65 -31.95 -12.43
N ILE A 174 -35.38 -32.32 -12.55
CA ILE A 174 -34.94 -33.43 -13.44
C ILE A 174 -35.58 -34.74 -13.05
N LYS A 175 -35.70 -35.05 -11.75
CA LYS A 175 -36.39 -36.27 -11.29
C LYS A 175 -37.90 -36.28 -11.57
N LYS A 176 -38.56 -35.11 -11.57
CA LYS A 176 -39.96 -35.01 -11.94
C LYS A 176 -40.20 -35.20 -13.43
N GLU A 177 -39.36 -34.70 -14.29
CA GLU A 177 -39.49 -34.92 -15.73
C GLU A 177 -39.28 -36.38 -16.15
N VAL A 178 -38.31 -37.07 -15.54
CA VAL A 178 -38.03 -38.50 -15.81
C VAL A 178 -39.13 -39.47 -15.34
N ILE A 179 -40.02 -39.08 -14.41
CA ILE A 179 -41.12 -39.91 -13.91
C ILE A 179 -42.39 -39.74 -14.74
N ILE A 180 -42.49 -38.74 -15.63
CA ILE A 180 -43.67 -38.44 -16.47
C ILE A 180 -43.57 -39.03 -17.87
N GLU A 181 -42.40 -39.57 -18.30
CA GLU A 181 -42.22 -40.38 -19.50
C GLU A 181 -42.32 -41.89 -19.15
#